data_374ac8df56153025e9001b24cccf7e64
#
_entry.id   374ac8df56153025e9001b24cccf7e64
#
_cell.length_a   1.000
_cell.length_b   1.000
_cell.length_c   1.000
_cell.angle_alpha   90.00
_cell.angle_beta   90.00
_cell.angle_gamma   90.00
#
_symmetry.space_group_name_H-M   'P 1'
#
loop_
_entity.id
_entity.type
_entity.pdbx_description
1 polymer ?
#
loop_
_entity_poly.entity_id
_entity_poly.type
_entity_poly.pdbx_seq_one_letter_code
_entity_poly.pdbx_strand_id
1 'polypeptide(L)'
;MSKYKRKLNIKWLATTKLGIEELAKNTNFGLTSSDFRLMFYLLSKIDEDNQATIPKQTEISDEINISVRKISEGLSRLKQAKIIIKSEEAKTYFINPSFFYTGGDQVLEDKQKYFDEHCEDKPESYTPTADEAELKRQFGDLP
;
A
#
# COMPACT_ATOMS: atom_id res chain seq x y z
N MET A 1 26.94 -1.14 -20.66
CA MET A 1 26.67 -0.49 -19.44
C MET A 1 25.18 -0.21 -19.30
N SER A 2 24.68 -0.47 -18.15
CA SER A 2 23.26 -0.30 -17.94
C SER A 2 22.87 1.17 -17.85
N LYS A 3 21.90 1.57 -18.62
CA LYS A 3 21.39 2.93 -18.51
C LYS A 3 20.74 3.19 -17.14
N TYR A 4 20.39 2.15 -16.42
CA TYR A 4 19.81 2.33 -15.10
C TYR A 4 20.85 2.72 -14.04
N LYS A 5 22.06 2.29 -14.22
CA LYS A 5 23.09 2.60 -13.24
C LYS A 5 23.39 4.07 -13.12
N ARG A 6 23.19 4.79 -14.19
CA ARG A 6 23.57 6.15 -14.14
C ARG A 6 22.60 7.03 -13.58
N LYS A 7 21.39 6.57 -13.35
CA LYS A 7 20.35 7.42 -12.84
C LYS A 7 20.32 7.32 -11.34
N LEU A 8 21.23 8.05 -10.72
CA LEU A 8 21.38 8.01 -9.28
C LEU A 8 20.14 8.47 -8.53
N ASN A 9 19.29 9.24 -9.18
CA ASN A 9 18.08 9.74 -8.55
C ASN A 9 16.85 8.92 -8.89
N ILE A 10 17.03 7.77 -9.52
CA ILE A 10 15.90 6.88 -9.74
C ILE A 10 15.45 6.34 -8.41
N LYS A 11 14.17 6.52 -8.13
CA LYS A 11 13.56 5.98 -6.93
C LYS A 11 12.91 4.64 -7.26
N TRP A 12 12.94 3.74 -6.33
CA TRP A 12 12.29 2.44 -6.50
C TRP A 12 11.72 1.99 -5.17
N LEU A 13 10.80 1.05 -5.26
CA LEU A 13 10.21 0.47 -4.07
C LEU A 13 10.20 -1.04 -4.24
N ALA A 14 10.07 -1.75 -3.14
CA ALA A 14 10.00 -3.19 -3.14
C ALA A 14 8.59 -3.65 -2.84
N THR A 15 8.28 -4.85 -3.25
CA THR A 15 7.00 -5.46 -2.95
C THR A 15 7.25 -6.87 -2.41
N THR A 16 6.38 -7.33 -1.54
CA THR A 16 6.48 -8.70 -1.08
C THR A 16 5.79 -9.61 -2.08
N LYS A 17 6.32 -10.82 -2.24
CA LYS A 17 5.70 -11.78 -3.16
C LYS A 17 4.31 -12.15 -2.68
N LEU A 18 4.13 -12.28 -1.37
CA LEU A 18 2.83 -12.61 -0.81
C LEU A 18 1.83 -11.49 -1.01
N GLY A 19 2.26 -10.24 -0.82
CA GLY A 19 1.38 -9.10 -1.06
C GLY A 19 0.94 -9.01 -2.51
N ILE A 20 1.87 -9.25 -3.43
CA ILE A 20 1.56 -9.24 -4.86
C ILE A 20 0.56 -10.34 -5.19
N GLU A 21 0.76 -11.53 -4.63
CA GLU A 21 -0.15 -12.65 -4.87
C GLU A 21 -1.55 -12.35 -4.35
N GLU A 22 -1.64 -11.77 -3.17
CA GLU A 22 -2.92 -11.39 -2.60
C GLU A 22 -3.64 -10.38 -3.46
N LEU A 23 -2.90 -9.40 -3.97
CA LEU A 23 -3.47 -8.40 -4.88
C LEU A 23 -3.92 -9.03 -6.18
N ALA A 24 -3.14 -9.97 -6.71
CA ALA A 24 -3.50 -10.66 -7.96
C ALA A 24 -4.78 -11.45 -7.80
N LYS A 25 -4.94 -12.15 -6.67
CA LYS A 25 -6.14 -12.91 -6.39
C LYS A 25 -7.34 -12.00 -6.17
N ASN A 26 -7.13 -10.89 -5.51
CA ASN A 26 -8.16 -9.87 -5.25
C ASN A 26 -9.45 -10.45 -4.64
N THR A 27 -9.32 -11.54 -3.89
CA THR A 27 -10.50 -12.24 -3.39
C THR A 27 -11.14 -11.54 -2.20
N ASN A 28 -10.31 -10.89 -1.37
CA ASN A 28 -10.80 -10.23 -0.17
C ASN A 28 -10.87 -8.72 -0.28
N PHE A 29 -10.34 -8.15 -1.34
CA PHE A 29 -10.23 -6.71 -1.45
C PHE A 29 -11.32 -6.07 -2.29
N GLY A 30 -11.79 -6.78 -3.30
CA GLY A 30 -12.83 -6.25 -4.19
C GLY A 30 -12.39 -5.01 -4.96
N LEU A 31 -11.11 -4.95 -5.35
CA LEU A 31 -10.59 -3.81 -6.05
C LEU A 31 -10.96 -3.84 -7.52
N THR A 32 -11.31 -2.67 -8.06
CA THR A 32 -11.59 -2.52 -9.48
C THR A 32 -10.30 -2.17 -10.22
N SER A 33 -10.33 -2.19 -11.55
CA SER A 33 -9.16 -1.79 -12.31
C SER A 33 -8.79 -0.34 -12.04
N SER A 34 -9.78 0.53 -11.83
CA SER A 34 -9.49 1.91 -11.45
C SER A 34 -8.80 1.99 -10.09
N ASP A 35 -9.16 1.11 -9.17
CA ASP A 35 -8.54 1.08 -7.86
C ASP A 35 -7.07 0.66 -7.96
N PHE A 36 -6.76 -0.31 -8.81
CA PHE A 36 -5.36 -0.69 -9.03
C PHE A 36 -4.56 0.46 -9.62
N ARG A 37 -5.14 1.20 -10.56
CA ARG A 37 -4.46 2.34 -11.14
C ARG A 37 -4.22 3.44 -10.11
N LEU A 38 -5.20 3.67 -9.26
CA LEU A 38 -5.07 4.63 -8.16
C LEU A 38 -3.99 4.18 -7.19
N MET A 39 -3.97 2.90 -6.87
CA MET A 39 -2.94 2.34 -5.99
C MET A 39 -1.55 2.59 -6.57
N PHE A 40 -1.35 2.32 -7.86
CA PHE A 40 -0.07 2.60 -8.49
C PHE A 40 0.26 4.08 -8.48
N TYR A 41 -0.73 4.93 -8.61
CA TYR A 41 -0.49 6.36 -8.50
C TYR A 41 0.03 6.73 -7.11
N LEU A 42 -0.61 6.20 -6.07
CA LEU A 42 -0.16 6.41 -4.70
C LEU A 42 1.27 5.91 -4.51
N LEU A 43 1.55 4.72 -5.04
CA LEU A 43 2.89 4.14 -4.93
C LEU A 43 3.94 5.00 -5.63
N SER A 44 3.57 5.70 -6.69
CA SER A 44 4.49 6.59 -7.37
C SER A 44 4.87 7.78 -6.50
N LYS A 45 4.11 8.06 -5.45
CA LYS A 45 4.36 9.18 -4.54
C LYS A 45 4.94 8.74 -3.20
N ILE A 46 5.24 7.45 -3.04
CA ILE A 46 5.72 6.93 -1.76
C ILE A 46 7.09 7.53 -1.41
N ASP A 47 7.25 7.91 -0.15
CA ASP A 47 8.49 8.50 0.34
C ASP A 47 9.23 7.49 1.23
N GLU A 48 10.33 7.95 1.83
CA GLU A 48 11.17 7.11 2.66
C GLU A 48 10.47 6.57 3.90
N ASP A 49 9.40 7.23 4.31
CA ASP A 49 8.64 6.84 5.49
C ASP A 49 7.43 5.99 5.13
N ASN A 50 7.39 5.46 3.92
CA ASN A 50 6.29 4.65 3.42
C ASN A 50 4.97 5.41 3.40
N GLN A 51 5.05 6.71 3.17
CA GLN A 51 3.89 7.58 3.08
C GLN A 51 3.78 8.15 1.69
N ALA A 52 2.56 8.36 1.25
CA ALA A 52 2.29 8.99 -0.03
C ALA A 52 1.45 10.24 0.21
N THR A 53 1.95 11.38 -0.23
CA THR A 53 1.21 12.64 -0.20
C THR A 53 0.71 12.92 -1.60
N ILE A 54 -0.58 13.09 -1.75
CA ILE A 54 -1.21 13.23 -3.07
C ILE A 54 -1.83 14.60 -3.23
N PRO A 55 -1.99 15.06 -4.48
CA PRO A 55 -2.66 16.33 -4.72
C PRO A 55 -4.18 16.19 -4.54
N LYS A 56 -4.89 17.25 -4.83
CA LYS A 56 -6.35 17.24 -4.76
C LYS A 56 -6.90 16.18 -5.71
N GLN A 57 -8.05 15.61 -5.35
CA GLN A 57 -8.64 14.55 -6.17
C GLN A 57 -8.95 15.02 -7.59
N THR A 58 -9.27 16.31 -7.76
CA THR A 58 -9.49 16.85 -9.10
C THR A 58 -8.21 16.80 -9.95
N GLU A 59 -7.07 17.06 -9.34
CA GLU A 59 -5.80 16.97 -10.05
C GLU A 59 -5.45 15.54 -10.41
N ILE A 60 -5.70 14.61 -9.48
CA ILE A 60 -5.47 13.20 -9.76
C ILE A 60 -6.36 12.76 -10.92
N SER A 61 -7.62 13.18 -10.88
CA SER A 61 -8.58 12.87 -11.94
C SER A 61 -8.06 13.29 -13.31
N ASP A 62 -7.47 14.47 -13.37
CA ASP A 62 -6.92 14.98 -14.63
C ASP A 62 -5.69 14.20 -15.06
N GLU A 63 -4.84 13.83 -14.12
CA GLU A 63 -3.59 13.15 -14.45
C GLU A 63 -3.80 11.70 -14.90
N ILE A 64 -4.68 10.97 -14.24
CA ILE A 64 -4.83 9.55 -14.54
C ILE A 64 -6.16 9.23 -15.22
N ASN A 65 -6.94 10.25 -15.52
CA ASN A 65 -8.19 10.10 -16.27
C ASN A 65 -9.16 9.12 -15.60
N ILE A 66 -9.37 9.30 -14.31
CA ILE A 66 -10.34 8.56 -13.51
C ILE A 66 -11.20 9.60 -12.82
N SER A 67 -12.53 9.42 -12.81
CA SER A 67 -13.42 10.41 -12.20
C SER A 67 -13.13 10.60 -10.71
N VAL A 68 -13.39 11.80 -10.20
CA VAL A 68 -13.22 12.11 -8.78
C VAL A 68 -13.99 11.14 -7.91
N ARG A 69 -15.19 10.76 -8.34
CA ARG A 69 -16.00 9.81 -7.60
C ARG A 69 -15.32 8.46 -7.48
N LYS A 70 -14.75 7.96 -8.57
CA LYS A 70 -14.04 6.68 -8.55
C LYS A 70 -12.77 6.75 -7.72
N ILE A 71 -12.11 7.90 -7.71
CA ILE A 71 -10.93 8.10 -6.86
C ILE A 71 -11.35 8.02 -5.39
N SER A 72 -12.40 8.70 -5.03
CA SER A 72 -12.89 8.69 -3.65
C SER A 72 -13.29 7.29 -3.21
N GLU A 73 -14.02 6.59 -4.06
CA GLU A 73 -14.43 5.21 -3.78
C GLU A 73 -13.23 4.28 -3.70
N GLY A 74 -12.25 4.49 -4.57
CA GLY A 74 -11.03 3.69 -4.58
C GLY A 74 -10.20 3.88 -3.32
N LEU A 75 -10.07 5.12 -2.85
CA LEU A 75 -9.38 5.38 -1.60
C LEU A 75 -10.06 4.65 -0.44
N SER A 76 -11.40 4.65 -0.41
CA SER A 76 -12.14 3.92 0.61
C SER A 76 -11.88 2.43 0.56
N ARG A 77 -11.89 1.85 -0.64
CA ARG A 77 -11.64 0.42 -0.78
C ARG A 77 -10.21 0.04 -0.40
N LEU A 78 -9.25 0.88 -0.76
CA LEU A 78 -7.86 0.64 -0.38
C LEU A 78 -7.68 0.71 1.15
N LYS A 79 -8.40 1.62 1.80
CA LYS A 79 -8.37 1.69 3.26
C LYS A 79 -9.04 0.47 3.89
N GLN A 80 -10.16 0.03 3.35
CA GLN A 80 -10.84 -1.16 3.87
C GLN A 80 -9.98 -2.40 3.71
N ALA A 81 -9.20 -2.45 2.63
CA ALA A 81 -8.29 -3.57 2.37
C ALA A 81 -7.03 -3.52 3.21
N LYS A 82 -6.84 -2.46 3.99
CA LYS A 82 -5.64 -2.25 4.79
C LYS A 82 -4.37 -2.13 3.96
N ILE A 83 -4.53 -1.72 2.72
CA ILE A 83 -3.38 -1.43 1.87
C ILE A 83 -2.84 -0.05 2.22
N ILE A 84 -3.73 0.86 2.60
CA ILE A 84 -3.36 2.20 3.05
C ILE A 84 -4.13 2.57 4.32
N ILE A 85 -3.59 3.51 5.09
CA ILE A 85 -4.34 4.16 6.16
C ILE A 85 -4.10 5.66 6.06
N LYS A 86 -5.08 6.43 6.51
CA LYS A 86 -4.98 7.89 6.46
C LYS A 86 -4.04 8.39 7.55
N SER A 87 -3.13 9.25 7.16
CA SER A 87 -2.23 9.94 8.09
C SER A 87 -2.95 11.15 8.71
N GLU A 88 -2.38 11.69 9.77
CA GLU A 88 -2.87 12.93 10.36
C GLU A 88 -2.59 14.11 9.44
N GLU A 89 -1.58 14.00 8.60
CA GLU A 89 -1.27 15.07 7.65
C GLU A 89 -2.24 15.07 6.49
N ALA A 90 -2.55 16.25 5.98
CA ALA A 90 -3.50 16.40 4.90
C ALA A 90 -3.03 15.63 3.66
N LYS A 91 -3.96 14.93 3.03
CA LYS A 91 -3.72 14.22 1.76
C LYS A 91 -2.56 13.23 1.80
N THR A 92 -2.24 12.74 2.98
CA THR A 92 -1.12 11.83 3.18
C THR A 92 -1.64 10.49 3.69
N TYR A 93 -1.10 9.41 3.14
CA TYR A 93 -1.51 8.06 3.47
C TYR A 93 -0.29 7.21 3.75
N PHE A 94 -0.37 6.36 4.78
CA PHE A 94 0.66 5.35 5.02
C PHE A 94 0.35 4.17 4.13
N ILE A 95 1.38 3.65 3.47
CA ILE A 95 1.25 2.44 2.66
C ILE A 95 1.64 1.24 3.52
N ASN A 96 0.86 0.18 3.45
CA ASN A 96 1.15 -1.01 4.24
C ASN A 96 2.40 -1.72 3.71
N PRO A 97 3.46 -1.79 4.52
CA PRO A 97 4.70 -2.42 4.08
C PRO A 97 4.59 -3.91 3.78
N SER A 98 3.51 -4.55 4.22
CA SER A 98 3.26 -5.94 3.86
C SER A 98 3.06 -6.12 2.36
N PHE A 99 2.74 -5.04 1.66
CA PHE A 99 2.55 -5.06 0.22
C PHE A 99 3.69 -4.35 -0.49
N PHE A 100 3.97 -3.11 -0.10
CA PHE A 100 4.97 -2.27 -0.77
C PHE A 100 5.76 -1.49 0.27
N TYR A 101 7.06 -1.40 0.08
CA TYR A 101 7.88 -0.66 1.03
C TYR A 101 9.14 -0.09 0.36
N THR A 102 9.70 0.93 1.00
CA THR A 102 10.97 1.51 0.60
C THR A 102 11.99 1.16 1.67
N GLY A 103 13.25 0.99 1.27
CA GLY A 103 14.33 0.64 2.18
C GLY A 103 14.62 -0.84 2.20
N GLY A 104 15.50 -1.26 3.09
CA GLY A 104 15.91 -2.65 3.19
C GLY A 104 15.05 -3.46 4.14
N ASP A 105 15.32 -4.74 4.22
CA ASP A 105 14.54 -5.67 5.02
C ASP A 105 14.50 -5.30 6.50
N GLN A 106 15.57 -4.75 7.01
CA GLN A 106 15.65 -4.35 8.40
C GLN A 106 14.69 -3.19 8.69
N VAL A 107 14.52 -2.34 7.71
CA VAL A 107 13.63 -1.20 7.85
C VAL A 107 12.17 -1.64 7.72
N LEU A 108 11.95 -2.76 7.04
CA LEU A 108 10.61 -3.28 6.82
C LEU A 108 9.87 -3.56 8.12
N GLU A 109 10.54 -4.20 9.08
CA GLU A 109 9.91 -4.52 10.36
C GLU A 109 9.49 -3.26 11.11
N ASP A 110 10.37 -2.26 11.11
CA ASP A 110 10.08 -1.00 11.78
C ASP A 110 8.90 -0.29 11.14
N LYS A 111 8.87 -0.30 9.82
CA LYS A 111 7.77 0.34 9.08
C LYS A 111 6.47 -0.40 9.27
N GLN A 112 6.51 -1.72 9.32
CA GLN A 112 5.31 -2.51 9.55
C GLN A 112 4.75 -2.24 10.94
N LYS A 113 5.62 -2.18 11.92
CA LYS A 113 5.22 -1.87 13.29
C LYS A 113 4.56 -0.49 13.35
N TYR A 114 5.18 0.48 12.68
CA TYR A 114 4.64 1.83 12.66
C TYR A 114 3.26 1.86 12.02
N PHE A 115 3.10 1.17 10.90
CA PHE A 115 1.82 1.08 10.22
C PHE A 115 0.78 0.47 11.14
N ASP A 116 1.10 -0.66 11.77
CA ASP A 116 0.18 -1.37 12.64
C ASP A 116 -0.26 -0.50 13.82
N GLU A 117 0.66 0.30 14.35
CA GLU A 117 0.35 1.18 15.47
C GLU A 117 -0.58 2.31 15.08
N HIS A 118 -0.55 2.72 13.82
CA HIS A 118 -1.38 3.82 13.32
C HIS A 118 -2.65 3.35 12.64
N CYS A 119 -2.84 2.06 12.54
CA CYS A 119 -4.05 1.51 11.94
C CYS A 119 -5.23 1.73 12.88
N GLU A 120 -6.33 2.25 12.36
CA GLU A 120 -7.52 2.50 13.17
C GLU A 120 -8.13 1.22 13.70
N ASP A 121 -8.01 0.15 12.95
CA ASP A 121 -8.49 -1.15 13.39
C ASP A 121 -7.44 -1.78 14.25
N LYS A 122 -7.61 -1.63 15.55
CA LYS A 122 -6.66 -2.16 16.50
C LYS A 122 -6.61 -3.67 16.47
N PRO A 123 -5.47 -4.26 16.86
CA PRO A 123 -5.34 -5.71 16.88
C PRO A 123 -6.44 -6.43 17.64
N GLU A 124 -6.91 -5.85 18.73
CA GLU A 124 -7.94 -6.49 19.53
C GLU A 124 -9.30 -6.52 18.84
N SER A 125 -9.52 -5.66 17.88
CA SER A 125 -10.75 -5.66 17.11
C SER A 125 -10.53 -6.24 15.72
N TYR A 126 -9.30 -6.62 15.42
CA TYR A 126 -8.93 -7.12 14.12
C TYR A 126 -9.15 -8.62 14.05
N THR A 127 -9.89 -9.03 13.04
CA THR A 127 -10.09 -10.45 12.76
C THR A 127 -9.27 -10.80 11.54
N PRO A 128 -8.30 -11.72 11.66
CA PRO A 128 -7.49 -12.10 10.51
C PRO A 128 -8.37 -12.58 9.35
N THR A 129 -8.01 -12.15 8.16
CA THR A 129 -8.69 -12.64 6.96
C THR A 129 -8.28 -14.08 6.71
N ALA A 130 -9.01 -14.75 5.82
CA ALA A 130 -8.65 -16.11 5.42
C ALA A 130 -7.22 -16.15 4.87
N ASP A 131 -6.83 -15.09 4.18
CA ASP A 131 -5.50 -15.01 3.60
C ASP A 131 -4.41 -14.90 4.65
N GLU A 132 -4.68 -14.17 5.73
CA GLU A 132 -3.72 -14.05 6.81
C GLU A 132 -3.55 -15.37 7.55
N ALA A 133 -4.67 -16.09 7.74
CA ALA A 133 -4.61 -17.41 8.33
C ALA A 133 -3.81 -18.35 7.45
N GLU A 134 -3.98 -18.23 6.14
CA GLU A 134 -3.25 -19.03 5.18
C GLU A 134 -1.76 -18.72 5.24
N LEU A 135 -1.40 -17.46 5.37
CA LEU A 135 -0.01 -17.06 5.51
C LEU A 135 0.62 -17.69 6.73
N LYS A 136 -0.09 -17.68 7.85
CA LYS A 136 0.41 -18.29 9.07
C LYS A 136 0.61 -19.79 8.90
N ARG A 137 -0.30 -20.43 8.19
CA ARG A 137 -0.15 -21.87 7.94
C ARG A 137 1.01 -22.18 7.02
N GLN A 138 1.22 -21.37 5.98
CA GLN A 138 2.29 -21.59 5.02
C GLN A 138 3.67 -21.39 5.63
N PHE A 139 3.80 -20.39 6.46
CA PHE A 139 5.08 -20.06 7.05
C PHE A 139 5.23 -20.53 8.48
N GLY A 140 4.19 -21.17 8.98
CA GLY A 140 4.16 -21.61 10.35
C GLY A 140 4.09 -20.42 11.28
N ASP A 141 4.24 -20.69 12.56
CA ASP A 141 4.36 -19.62 13.52
C ASP A 141 5.79 -19.15 13.42
N LEU A 142 6.01 -18.21 12.53
CA LEU A 142 7.34 -17.66 12.39
C LEU A 142 7.75 -17.07 13.72
N PRO A 143 8.88 -17.49 14.22
CA PRO A 143 9.35 -16.99 15.50
C PRO A 143 9.64 -15.50 15.43
#